data_756621a38d5d7ce6175ba501d81e2d84
#
_entry.id   756621a38d5d7ce6175ba501d81e2d84
#
_cell.length_a   1.000
_cell.length_b   1.000
_cell.length_c   1.000
_cell.angle_alpha   90.00
_cell.angle_beta   90.00
_cell.angle_gamma   90.00
#
_symmetry.space_group_name_H-M   'P 1'
#
loop_
_entity.id
_entity.type
_entity.pdbx_description
1 polymer ?
#
loop_
_entity_poly.entity_id
_entity_poly.type
_entity_poly.pdbx_seq_one_letter_code
_entity_poly.pdbx_strand_id
1 'polypeptide(L)'
;VYKRQVSHALSATAMRTSYFGSGYARKMQNSFYPRRSGDVIMNLMPGWIEENDRCASSSGSMYGYDTQVPLVFYGFGAGPLRVKRRVDMTAVAPTVARVLEITEPAASEGEVLPEIIDF
;
A
#
# COMPACT_ATOMS: atom_id res chain seq x y z
N VAL A 1 -23.63 -14.84 8.00
CA VAL A 1 -24.18 -13.71 8.77
C VAL A 1 -23.67 -12.42 8.14
N TYR A 2 -24.55 -11.70 7.46
CA TYR A 2 -24.22 -10.39 6.91
C TYR A 2 -24.06 -9.40 8.08
N LYS A 3 -22.84 -9.09 8.45
CA LYS A 3 -22.61 -7.98 9.37
C LYS A 3 -22.65 -6.70 8.56
N ARG A 4 -23.56 -5.79 8.91
CA ARG A 4 -23.76 -4.48 8.25
C ARG A 4 -22.49 -3.63 8.19
N GLN A 5 -21.51 -3.93 9.04
CA GLN A 5 -20.24 -3.22 9.16
C GLN A 5 -19.17 -3.68 8.15
N VAL A 6 -19.37 -4.82 7.49
CA VAL A 6 -18.41 -5.34 6.50
C VAL A 6 -18.78 -4.87 5.10
N SER A 7 -17.85 -4.18 4.47
CA SER A 7 -17.98 -3.68 3.10
C SER A 7 -17.59 -4.76 2.09
N HIS A 8 -16.44 -5.39 2.30
CA HIS A 8 -15.87 -6.40 1.42
C HIS A 8 -15.21 -7.50 2.24
N ALA A 9 -15.28 -8.72 1.76
CA ALA A 9 -14.55 -9.85 2.30
C ALA A 9 -14.04 -10.73 1.16
N LEU A 10 -12.78 -11.16 1.25
CA LEU A 10 -12.16 -12.06 0.30
C LEU A 10 -11.50 -13.22 1.04
N SER A 11 -11.68 -14.43 0.53
CA SER A 11 -10.99 -15.61 1.05
C SER A 11 -9.55 -15.69 0.55
N ALA A 12 -8.69 -16.34 1.30
CA ALA A 12 -7.32 -16.66 0.89
C ALA A 12 -7.29 -17.40 -0.45
N THR A 13 -8.24 -18.31 -0.69
CA THR A 13 -8.35 -19.02 -1.95
C THR A 13 -8.60 -18.05 -3.11
N ALA A 14 -9.57 -17.15 -2.98
CA ALA A 14 -9.85 -16.16 -4.02
C ALA A 14 -8.63 -15.27 -4.33
N MET A 15 -7.90 -14.86 -3.27
CA MET A 15 -6.70 -14.03 -3.45
C MET A 15 -5.52 -14.76 -4.12
N ARG A 16 -5.47 -16.09 -4.02
CA ARG A 16 -4.45 -16.92 -4.69
C ARG A 16 -4.80 -17.26 -6.13
N THR A 17 -6.06 -17.53 -6.41
CA THR A 17 -6.51 -18.10 -7.69
C THR A 17 -7.09 -17.09 -8.66
N SER A 18 -7.46 -15.91 -8.18
CA SER A 18 -8.03 -14.84 -9.01
C SER A 18 -7.05 -13.69 -9.18
N TYR A 19 -7.19 -12.97 -10.27
CA TYR A 19 -6.45 -11.73 -10.53
C TYR A 19 -7.40 -10.54 -10.46
N PHE A 20 -7.11 -9.60 -9.59
CA PHE A 20 -7.88 -8.37 -9.44
C PHE A 20 -7.11 -7.19 -10.05
N GLY A 21 -7.59 -6.62 -11.15
CA GLY A 21 -6.92 -5.54 -11.88
C GLY A 21 -6.97 -4.19 -11.16
N SER A 22 -7.99 -3.92 -10.34
CA SER A 22 -8.19 -2.61 -9.70
C SER A 22 -9.10 -2.68 -8.47
N GLY A 23 -9.33 -1.54 -7.83
CA GLY A 23 -10.27 -1.39 -6.73
C GLY A 23 -9.81 -1.99 -5.40
N TYR A 24 -10.77 -2.21 -4.50
CA TYR A 24 -10.48 -2.73 -3.16
C TYR A 24 -9.94 -4.17 -3.18
N ALA A 25 -10.45 -4.99 -4.07
CA ALA A 25 -10.00 -6.37 -4.19
C ALA A 25 -8.50 -6.45 -4.57
N ARG A 26 -8.03 -5.58 -5.48
CA ARG A 26 -6.60 -5.46 -5.80
C ARG A 26 -5.76 -5.04 -4.60
N LYS A 27 -6.23 -4.05 -3.84
CA LYS A 27 -5.51 -3.62 -2.62
C LYS A 27 -5.44 -4.73 -1.57
N MET A 28 -6.54 -5.47 -1.37
CA MET A 28 -6.59 -6.62 -0.48
C MET A 28 -5.63 -7.72 -0.95
N GLN A 29 -5.59 -7.99 -2.25
CA GLN A 29 -4.67 -8.98 -2.85
C GLN A 29 -3.20 -8.54 -2.68
N ASN A 30 -2.87 -7.27 -2.86
CA ASN A 30 -1.51 -6.75 -2.66
C ASN A 30 -1.04 -6.81 -1.20
N SER A 31 -1.97 -6.81 -0.23
CA SER A 31 -1.65 -6.95 1.19
C SER A 31 -1.61 -8.40 1.65
N PHE A 32 -2.02 -9.34 0.81
CA PHE A 32 -2.10 -10.77 1.15
C PHE A 32 -0.75 -11.47 1.01
N TYR A 33 -0.33 -12.14 2.08
CA TYR A 33 0.82 -13.03 2.06
C TYR A 33 0.43 -14.42 2.59
N PRO A 34 0.53 -15.51 1.78
CA PRO A 34 -0.04 -16.83 2.09
C PRO A 34 0.37 -17.44 3.42
N ARG A 35 1.56 -17.11 3.93
CA ARG A 35 2.10 -17.68 5.18
C ARG A 35 1.84 -16.82 6.42
N ARG A 36 1.30 -15.61 6.25
CA ARG A 36 1.12 -14.64 7.34
C ARG A 36 -0.30 -14.08 7.42
N SER A 37 -1.03 -14.10 6.31
CA SER A 37 -2.42 -13.63 6.28
C SER A 37 -3.35 -14.74 6.73
N GLY A 38 -4.47 -14.36 7.33
CA GLY A 38 -5.55 -15.27 7.69
C GLY A 38 -6.31 -15.79 6.46
N ASP A 39 -7.27 -16.67 6.69
CA ASP A 39 -8.07 -17.30 5.64
C ASP A 39 -9.08 -16.35 4.98
N VAL A 40 -9.42 -15.26 5.66
CA VAL A 40 -10.34 -14.21 5.16
C VAL A 40 -9.79 -12.84 5.51
N ILE A 41 -9.71 -11.96 4.51
CA ILE A 41 -9.47 -10.53 4.72
C ILE A 41 -10.79 -9.79 4.58
N MET A 42 -11.10 -8.94 5.54
CA MET A 42 -12.29 -8.10 5.54
C MET A 42 -11.92 -6.62 5.46
N ASN A 43 -12.71 -5.86 4.73
CA ASN A 43 -12.68 -4.40 4.77
C ASN A 43 -13.99 -3.90 5.38
N LEU A 44 -13.90 -3.11 6.44
CA LEU A 44 -15.07 -2.55 7.10
C LEU A 44 -15.68 -1.42 6.27
N MET A 45 -16.90 -1.03 6.55
CA MET A 45 -17.53 0.15 5.97
C MET A 45 -16.75 1.41 6.34
N PRO A 46 -16.80 2.49 5.53
CA PRO A 46 -16.14 3.75 5.84
C PRO A 46 -16.51 4.26 7.24
N GLY A 47 -15.50 4.68 8.00
CA GLY A 47 -15.71 5.20 9.36
C GLY A 47 -15.91 4.13 10.44
N TRP A 48 -15.89 2.85 10.08
CA TRP A 48 -15.91 1.75 11.04
C TRP A 48 -14.49 1.25 11.31
N ILE A 49 -14.20 0.97 12.57
CA ILE A 49 -12.96 0.35 13.03
C ILE A 49 -13.30 -0.84 13.92
N GLU A 50 -12.37 -1.78 14.02
CA GLU A 50 -12.44 -2.81 15.05
C GLU A 50 -12.10 -2.18 16.39
N GLU A 51 -12.98 -2.37 17.38
CA GLU A 51 -12.78 -1.83 18.71
C GLU A 51 -11.57 -2.49 19.36
N ASN A 52 -10.67 -1.65 19.83
CA ASN A 52 -9.53 -2.07 20.62
C ASN A 52 -9.47 -1.13 21.84
N ASP A 53 -9.54 -1.68 23.04
CA ASP A 53 -9.63 -0.97 24.33
C ASP A 53 -8.60 0.15 24.55
N ARG A 54 -7.60 0.24 23.67
CA ARG A 54 -6.48 1.18 23.80
C ARG A 54 -6.42 2.27 22.74
N CYS A 55 -7.19 2.19 21.68
CA CYS A 55 -7.06 3.10 20.54
C CYS A 55 -8.41 3.56 20.02
N ALA A 56 -8.62 4.88 19.99
CA ALA A 56 -9.79 5.51 19.37
C ALA A 56 -9.68 5.65 17.84
N SER A 57 -8.54 5.26 17.25
CA SER A 57 -8.30 5.29 15.80
C SER A 57 -7.52 4.07 15.34
N SER A 58 -7.73 3.66 14.11
CA SER A 58 -7.03 2.55 13.48
C SER A 58 -6.73 2.89 12.02
N SER A 59 -5.68 2.30 11.49
CA SER A 59 -5.35 2.32 10.06
C SER A 59 -5.49 0.90 9.48
N GLY A 60 -5.38 0.77 8.15
CA GLY A 60 -5.39 -0.52 7.47
C GLY A 60 -6.64 -0.77 6.64
N SER A 61 -7.52 0.22 6.49
CA SER A 61 -8.62 0.13 5.55
C SER A 61 -8.13 0.30 4.10
N MET A 62 -8.95 -0.15 3.14
CA MET A 62 -8.64 -0.02 1.71
C MET A 62 -9.07 1.33 1.12
N TYR A 63 -9.56 2.24 1.94
CA TYR A 63 -10.04 3.56 1.53
C TYR A 63 -8.92 4.57 1.28
N GLY A 64 -9.23 5.61 0.48
CA GLY A 64 -8.24 6.60 0.09
C GLY A 64 -7.60 7.34 1.26
N TYR A 65 -8.34 7.59 2.33
CA TYR A 65 -7.83 8.25 3.52
C TYR A 65 -6.74 7.45 4.27
N ASP A 66 -6.71 6.11 4.11
CA ASP A 66 -5.69 5.24 4.69
C ASP A 66 -4.60 4.84 3.69
N THR A 67 -4.92 4.86 2.39
CA THR A 67 -4.02 4.36 1.36
C THR A 67 -3.29 5.46 0.59
N GLN A 68 -3.63 6.73 0.81
CA GLN A 68 -2.95 7.87 0.22
C GLN A 68 -2.17 8.60 1.29
N VAL A 69 -0.85 8.55 1.17
CA VAL A 69 0.08 9.18 2.11
C VAL A 69 1.03 10.11 1.36
N PRO A 70 1.52 11.19 1.99
CA PRO A 70 2.55 12.02 1.40
C PRO A 70 3.87 11.22 1.32
N LEU A 71 4.60 11.40 0.22
CA LEU A 71 5.96 10.91 0.05
C LEU A 71 6.89 12.11 -0.03
N VAL A 72 7.85 12.19 0.90
CA VAL A 72 8.80 13.30 0.99
C VAL A 72 10.21 12.75 0.98
N PHE A 73 11.02 13.22 0.06
CA PHE A 73 12.46 13.01 0.04
C PHE A 73 13.17 14.27 0.53
N TYR A 74 14.15 14.10 1.39
CA TYR A 74 14.97 15.19 1.90
C TYR A 74 16.45 14.80 1.89
N GLY A 75 17.31 15.69 1.42
CA GLY A 75 18.74 15.44 1.24
C GLY A 75 19.07 15.09 -0.21
N PHE A 76 20.16 14.37 -0.43
CA PHE A 76 20.64 13.89 -1.74
C PHE A 76 20.96 14.98 -2.77
N GLY A 77 21.08 16.24 -2.35
CA GLY A 77 21.19 17.35 -3.29
C GLY A 77 19.89 17.72 -4.00
N ALA A 78 18.79 17.06 -3.68
CA ALA A 78 17.48 17.32 -4.28
C ALA A 78 17.03 18.77 -4.06
N GLY A 79 16.76 19.47 -5.14
CA GLY A 79 16.16 20.80 -5.10
C GLY A 79 14.68 20.76 -4.66
N PRO A 80 14.08 21.91 -4.33
CA PRO A 80 12.68 21.97 -3.94
C PRO A 80 11.78 21.66 -5.14
N LEU A 81 11.20 20.48 -5.18
CA LEU A 81 10.27 20.02 -6.22
C LEU A 81 8.98 19.50 -5.62
N ARG A 82 7.85 19.81 -6.24
CA ARG A 82 6.55 19.26 -5.87
C ARG A 82 5.95 18.49 -7.03
N VAL A 83 5.92 17.16 -6.92
CA VAL A 83 5.30 16.26 -7.90
C VAL A 83 3.84 16.05 -7.54
N LYS A 84 2.93 16.23 -8.51
CA LYS A 84 1.48 16.10 -8.29
C LYS A 84 0.91 14.77 -8.78
N ARG A 85 1.70 13.99 -9.54
CA ARG A 85 1.26 12.67 -9.99
C ARG A 85 1.21 11.68 -8.83
N ARG A 86 0.36 10.67 -8.96
CA ARG A 86 0.32 9.56 -8.03
C ARG A 86 1.54 8.67 -8.23
N VAL A 87 2.14 8.25 -7.14
CA VAL A 87 3.29 7.36 -7.07
C VAL A 87 2.93 6.18 -6.15
N ASP A 88 3.32 4.98 -6.54
CA ASP A 88 3.16 3.82 -5.67
C ASP A 88 4.34 3.71 -4.69
N MET A 89 4.07 3.27 -3.47
CA MET A 89 5.09 3.13 -2.42
C MET A 89 6.18 2.11 -2.77
N THR A 90 5.92 1.21 -3.70
CA THR A 90 6.92 0.26 -4.23
C THR A 90 8.09 0.96 -4.93
N ALA A 91 7.90 2.19 -5.41
CA ALA A 91 8.93 3.00 -6.04
C ALA A 91 10.03 3.50 -5.07
N VAL A 92 9.77 3.49 -3.75
CA VAL A 92 10.71 4.05 -2.75
C VAL A 92 12.02 3.28 -2.72
N ALA A 93 11.94 1.95 -2.61
CA ALA A 93 13.15 1.12 -2.47
C ALA A 93 14.09 1.19 -3.69
N PRO A 94 13.62 1.04 -4.94
CA PRO A 94 14.50 1.17 -6.11
C PRO A 94 15.03 2.60 -6.29
N THR A 95 14.24 3.63 -5.96
CA THR A 95 14.70 5.02 -6.04
C THR A 95 15.83 5.27 -5.05
N VAL A 96 15.69 4.83 -3.79
CA VAL A 96 16.75 4.98 -2.78
C VAL A 96 17.99 4.18 -3.17
N ALA A 97 17.83 2.95 -3.67
CA ALA A 97 18.96 2.15 -4.14
C ALA A 97 19.74 2.86 -5.26
N ARG A 98 19.02 3.47 -6.20
CA ARG A 98 19.63 4.25 -7.29
C ARG A 98 20.39 5.48 -6.78
N VAL A 99 19.81 6.23 -5.83
CA VAL A 99 20.47 7.39 -5.21
C VAL A 99 21.74 7.00 -4.45
N LEU A 100 21.73 5.83 -3.82
CA LEU A 100 22.88 5.29 -3.06
C LEU A 100 23.88 4.53 -3.95
N GLU A 101 23.62 4.40 -5.24
CA GLU A 101 24.44 3.63 -6.20
C GLU A 101 24.66 2.16 -5.77
N ILE A 102 23.65 1.57 -5.13
CA ILE A 102 23.68 0.17 -4.71
C ILE A 102 22.70 -0.67 -5.54
N THR A 103 22.87 -1.99 -5.49
CA THR A 103 21.97 -2.93 -6.17
C THR A 103 20.55 -2.83 -5.59
N GLU A 104 19.57 -2.77 -6.47
CA GLU A 104 18.17 -2.77 -6.09
C GLU A 104 17.79 -4.09 -5.37
N PRO A 105 16.86 -4.03 -4.39
CA PRO A 105 16.37 -5.24 -3.75
C PRO A 105 15.77 -6.21 -4.76
N ALA A 106 16.12 -7.49 -4.69
CA ALA A 106 15.73 -8.53 -5.66
C ALA A 106 14.21 -8.71 -5.83
N ALA A 107 13.42 -8.32 -4.82
CA ALA A 107 11.95 -8.37 -4.84
C ALA A 107 11.31 -7.00 -5.10
N SER A 108 12.08 -6.02 -5.57
CA SER A 108 11.54 -4.70 -5.91
C SER A 108 10.78 -4.76 -7.24
N GLU A 109 9.52 -4.35 -7.22
CA GLU A 109 8.65 -4.29 -8.41
C GLU A 109 8.34 -2.84 -8.84
N GLY A 110 8.81 -1.86 -8.06
CA GLY A 110 8.52 -0.44 -8.29
C GLY A 110 9.47 0.17 -9.32
N GLU A 111 8.97 1.16 -10.04
CA GLU A 111 9.79 1.97 -10.94
C GLU A 111 10.51 3.06 -10.16
N VAL A 112 11.74 3.34 -10.56
CA VAL A 112 12.54 4.44 -10.03
C VAL A 112 11.88 5.78 -10.35
N LEU A 113 11.89 6.70 -9.40
CA LEU A 113 11.35 8.04 -9.59
C LEU A 113 12.37 8.94 -10.29
N PRO A 114 12.15 9.30 -11.57
CA PRO A 114 13.09 10.12 -12.31
C PRO A 114 13.26 11.49 -11.68
N GLU A 115 12.21 12.02 -11.06
CA GLU A 115 12.23 13.32 -10.42
C GLU A 115 13.20 13.42 -9.21
N ILE A 116 13.70 12.29 -8.75
CA ILE A 116 14.67 12.24 -7.64
C ILE A 116 16.10 12.03 -8.15
N ILE A 117 16.28 11.59 -9.39
CA ILE A 117 17.57 11.18 -9.93
C ILE A 117 18.15 12.21 -10.92
N ASP A 118 17.27 12.89 -11.66
CA ASP A 118 17.65 13.85 -12.69
C ASP A 118 17.88 15.28 -12.13
N PHE A 119 18.61 15.38 -11.02
CA PHE A 119 19.02 16.68 -10.46
C PHE A 119 20.39 17.09 -10.91
#